data_0de729dcbbca3286a5ceb67e0d2a4a8b
#
_entry.id   0de729dcbbca3286a5ceb67e0d2a4a8b
#
_cell.length_a   1.000
_cell.length_b   1.000
_cell.length_c   1.000
_cell.angle_alpha   90.00
_cell.angle_beta   90.00
_cell.angle_gamma   90.00
#
_symmetry.space_group_name_H-M   'P 1'
#
loop_
_entity.id
_entity.type
_entity.pdbx_description
1 polymer ?
#
loop_
_entity_poly.entity_id
_entity_poly.type
_entity_poly.pdbx_seq_one_letter_code
_entity_poly.pdbx_strand_id
1 'polypeptide(L)' 'NRQEAKDRLRSQNDYQINLKAELEIQHLHEKLDHLLLHQWERLAQIQEIQLDLLSEMSKKD' A
#
# COMPACT_ATOMS: atom_id res chain seq x y z
N ASN A 1 2.41 44.77 -7.91
CA ASN A 1 1.04 44.87 -7.45
C ASN A 1 0.80 43.86 -6.32
N ARG A 2 0.15 44.32 -5.25
CA ARG A 2 -0.13 43.50 -4.07
C ARG A 2 -1.03 42.29 -4.40
N GLN A 3 -1.97 42.46 -5.31
CA GLN A 3 -2.89 41.39 -5.72
C GLN A 3 -2.14 40.28 -6.44
N GLU A 4 -1.25 40.61 -7.34
CA GLU A 4 -0.43 39.65 -8.07
C GLU A 4 0.50 38.87 -7.13
N ALA A 5 1.13 39.57 -6.16
CA ALA A 5 1.99 38.94 -5.17
C ALA A 5 1.22 37.95 -4.29
N LYS A 6 0.00 38.31 -3.86
CA LYS A 6 -0.88 37.43 -3.09
C LYS A 6 -1.30 36.20 -3.88
N ASP A 7 -1.65 36.38 -5.15
CA ASP A 7 -2.06 35.31 -6.05
C ASP A 7 -0.91 34.32 -6.28
N ARG A 8 0.31 34.81 -6.46
CA ARG A 8 1.50 33.96 -6.60
C ARG A 8 1.77 33.14 -5.35
N LEU A 9 1.70 33.76 -4.17
CA LEU A 9 1.88 33.05 -2.90
C LEU A 9 0.84 31.97 -2.70
N ARG A 10 -0.40 32.28 -3.02
CA ARG A 10 -1.52 31.34 -2.94
C ARG A 10 -1.30 30.15 -3.86
N SER A 11 -0.88 30.39 -5.10
CA SER A 11 -0.58 29.34 -6.07
C SER A 11 0.56 28.44 -5.59
N GLN A 12 1.62 29.02 -5.03
CA GLN A 12 2.72 28.28 -4.48
C GLN A 12 2.31 27.40 -3.30
N ASN A 13 1.49 27.94 -2.40
CA ASN A 13 0.98 27.18 -1.26
C ASN A 13 0.10 26.04 -1.71
N ASP A 14 -0.80 26.27 -2.67
CA ASP A 14 -1.67 25.24 -3.22
C ASP A 14 -0.86 24.13 -3.90
N TYR A 15 0.17 24.50 -4.64
CA TYR A 15 1.07 23.53 -5.26
C TYR A 15 1.79 22.66 -4.22
N GLN A 16 2.31 23.25 -3.16
CA GLN A 16 3.01 22.53 -2.09
C GLN A 16 2.06 21.59 -1.35
N ILE A 17 0.86 22.03 -1.06
CA ILE A 17 -0.16 21.20 -0.40
C ILE A 17 -0.52 20.01 -1.30
N ASN A 18 -0.72 20.23 -2.60
CA ASN A 18 -1.04 19.17 -3.54
C ASN A 18 0.11 18.16 -3.69
N LEU A 19 1.35 18.64 -3.74
CA LEU A 19 2.51 17.78 -3.80
C LEU A 19 2.62 16.90 -2.56
N LYS A 20 2.44 17.49 -1.39
CA LYS A 20 2.45 16.76 -0.12
C LYS A 20 1.37 15.70 -0.07
N ALA A 21 0.16 16.03 -0.52
CA ALA A 21 -0.95 15.09 -0.58
C ALA A 21 -0.64 13.91 -1.51
N GLU A 22 -0.05 14.17 -2.66
CA GLU A 22 0.37 13.12 -3.60
C GLU A 22 1.40 12.18 -2.97
N LEU A 23 2.39 12.73 -2.27
CA LEU A 23 3.40 11.93 -1.57
C LEU A 23 2.79 11.06 -0.47
N GLU A 24 1.84 11.59 0.26
CA GLU A 24 1.12 10.83 1.29
C GLU A 24 0.31 9.69 0.67
N ILE A 25 -0.35 9.93 -0.47
CA ILE A 25 -1.09 8.91 -1.20
C ILE A 25 -0.15 7.82 -1.71
N GLN A 26 1.01 8.18 -2.25
CA GLN A 26 2.03 7.21 -2.67
C GLN A 26 2.49 6.35 -1.51
N HIS A 27 2.76 6.95 -0.36
CA HIS A 27 3.13 6.23 0.86
C HIS A 27 2.05 5.24 1.29
N LEU A 28 0.79 5.65 1.24
CA LEU A 28 -0.33 4.77 1.57
C LEU A 28 -0.43 3.60 0.60
N HIS A 29 -0.23 3.83 -0.69
CA HIS A 29 -0.22 2.78 -1.70
C HIS A 29 0.92 1.78 -1.45
N GLU A 30 2.12 2.26 -1.14
CA GLU A 30 3.25 1.39 -0.81
C GLU A 30 2.97 0.51 0.40
N LYS A 31 2.40 1.08 1.45
CA LYS A 31 2.00 0.33 2.65
C LYS A 31 0.93 -0.71 2.33
N LEU A 32 -0.03 -0.35 1.49
CA LEU A 32 -1.08 -1.26 1.06
C LEU A 32 -0.50 -2.43 0.26
N ASP A 33 0.43 -2.16 -0.65
CA ASP A 33 1.11 -3.19 -1.42
C ASP A 33 1.87 -4.15 -0.52
N HIS A 34 2.58 -3.66 0.49
CA HIS A 34 3.25 -4.48 1.49
C HIS A 34 2.28 -5.38 2.26
N LEU A 35 1.14 -4.83 2.67
CA LEU A 35 0.11 -5.60 3.36
C LEU A 35 -0.46 -6.69 2.48
N LEU A 36 -0.73 -6.39 1.20
CA LEU A 36 -1.23 -7.36 0.25
C LEU A 36 -0.23 -8.48 0.00
N LEU A 37 1.04 -8.15 -0.17
CA LEU A 37 2.10 -9.14 -0.34
C LEU A 37 2.19 -10.06 0.88
N HIS A 38 2.12 -9.50 2.07
CA HIS A 38 2.14 -10.24 3.32
C HIS A 38 0.95 -11.20 3.43
N GLN A 39 -0.24 -10.75 3.02
CA GLN A 39 -1.44 -11.59 2.97
C GLN A 39 -1.27 -12.76 2.00
N TRP A 40 -0.72 -12.51 0.81
CA TRP A 40 -0.45 -13.56 -0.18
C TRP A 40 0.52 -14.61 0.34
N GLU A 41 1.61 -14.18 0.98
CA GLU A 41 2.59 -15.07 1.60
C GLU A 41 1.95 -15.95 2.66
N ARG A 42 1.10 -15.35 3.48
CA ARG A 42 0.40 -16.06 4.56
C ARG A 42 -0.57 -17.09 4.00
N LEU A 43 -1.32 -16.75 2.96
CA LEU A 43 -2.23 -17.68 2.29
C LEU A 43 -1.46 -18.85 1.66
N ALA A 44 -0.33 -18.57 1.03
CA ALA A 44 0.52 -19.60 0.46
C ALA A 44 1.03 -20.57 1.53
N GLN A 45 1.44 -20.07 2.68
CA GLN A 45 1.85 -20.89 3.81
C GLN A 45 0.73 -21.77 4.34
N ILE A 46 -0.48 -21.22 4.47
CA ILE A 46 -1.66 -21.97 4.91
C ILE A 46 -1.98 -23.08 3.92
N GLN A 47 -1.92 -22.82 2.63
CA GLN A 47 -2.15 -23.84 1.58
C GLN A 47 -1.11 -24.95 1.67
N GLU A 48 0.14 -24.61 1.87
CA GLU A 48 1.22 -25.58 2.02
C GLU A 48 0.98 -26.51 3.21
N ILE A 49 0.58 -25.95 4.36
CA ILE A 49 0.23 -26.72 5.55
C ILE A 49 -0.95 -27.66 5.26
N GLN A 50 -1.98 -27.17 4.57
CA GLN A 50 -3.13 -27.98 4.22
C GLN A 50 -2.77 -29.15 3.31
N LEU A 51 -1.91 -28.92 2.33
CA LEU A 51 -1.43 -29.96 1.42
C LEU A 51 -0.62 -31.02 2.17
N ASP A 52 0.22 -30.62 3.09
CA ASP A 52 1.00 -31.53 3.94
C ASP A 52 0.09 -32.39 4.80
N LEU A 53 -0.94 -31.80 5.41
CA LEU A 53 -1.91 -32.53 6.21
C LEU A 53 -2.69 -33.56 5.37
N LEU A 54 -3.13 -33.15 4.18
CA LEU A 54 -3.82 -34.05 3.27
C LEU A 54 -2.93 -35.21 2.83
N SER A 55 -1.67 -34.93 2.55
CA SER A 55 -0.68 -35.95 2.21
C SER A 55 -0.48 -36.96 3.35
N GLU A 56 -0.39 -36.50 4.58
CA GLU A 56 -0.26 -37.37 5.75
C GLU A 56 -1.50 -38.22 5.99
N MET A 57 -2.70 -37.62 5.83
CA MET A 57 -3.95 -38.35 5.96
C MET A 57 -4.08 -39.42 4.90
N SER A 58 -3.62 -39.17 3.70
CA SER A 58 -3.62 -40.10 2.59
C SER A 58 -2.69 -41.31 2.81
N LYS A 59 -1.59 -41.11 3.54
CA LYS A 59 -0.61 -42.18 3.85
C LYS A 59 -1.07 -43.15 4.93
N LYS A 60 -2.07 -42.80 5.73
CA LYS A 60 -2.55 -43.63 6.84
C LYS A 60 -3.55 -44.71 6.37
N ASP A 61 -4.01 -44.59 5.15
CA ASP A 61 -4.88 -45.57 4.54
C ASP A 61 -4.07 -46.55 3.70
#